data_27228e404ca3cf3ac37580b94828857a
#
_entry.id   27228e404ca3cf3ac37580b94828857a
#
_cell.length_a   1.000
_cell.length_b   1.000
_cell.length_c   1.000
_cell.angle_alpha   90.00
_cell.angle_beta   90.00
_cell.angle_gamma   90.00
#
_symmetry.space_group_name_H-M   'P 1'
#
loop_
_entity.id
_entity.type
_entity.pdbx_description
1 polymer ?
#
loop_
_entity_poly.entity_id
_entity_poly.type
_entity_poly.pdbx_seq_one_letter_code
_entity_poly.pdbx_strand_id
1 'polypeptide(L)'
;IAKNATGHRALRELSSRAWMNSYFDRGMERAVTTYKDLYEIVQKYPNSLIASTACLGGELSTCVSNMLTCENVNDYEGRSEWYQRIIDFITFCKNLFDDDFYIECAPAQSRDQITVNKKLIDIANFFKVPMVIGSDAHYLKQLDRYVHKAYLNSKGGEREVDDFYEYSYLQSEEEVIENLQASYLDT
;
A
#
# COMPACT_ATOMS: atom_id res chain seq x y z
N ILE A 1 9.70 -3.39 6.64
CA ILE A 1 10.00 -3.23 8.09
C ILE A 1 11.25 -4.01 8.42
N ALA A 2 12.13 -3.43 9.26
CA ALA A 2 13.33 -4.13 9.73
C ALA A 2 12.99 -5.08 10.90
N LYS A 3 13.41 -6.33 10.83
CA LYS A 3 13.28 -7.32 11.91
C LYS A 3 14.33 -7.12 13.02
N ASN A 4 15.47 -6.54 12.65
CA ASN A 4 16.62 -6.40 13.55
C ASN A 4 17.59 -5.32 13.04
N ALA A 5 18.74 -5.15 13.67
CA ALA A 5 19.76 -4.18 13.30
C ALA A 5 20.30 -4.39 11.86
N THR A 6 20.37 -5.63 11.39
CA THR A 6 20.77 -5.95 10.01
C THR A 6 19.73 -5.46 9.01
N GLY A 7 18.44 -5.68 9.29
CA GLY A 7 17.34 -5.15 8.49
C GLY A 7 17.29 -3.62 8.47
N HIS A 8 17.56 -2.97 9.61
CA HIS A 8 17.69 -1.52 9.64
C HIS A 8 18.83 -1.02 8.74
N ARG A 9 19.96 -1.73 8.71
CA ARG A 9 21.06 -1.43 7.79
C ARG A 9 20.66 -1.62 6.33
N ALA A 10 19.90 -2.69 6.03
CA ALA A 10 19.36 -2.96 4.69
C ALA A 10 18.44 -1.82 4.21
N LEU A 11 17.52 -1.35 5.05
CA LEU A 11 16.63 -0.22 4.73
C LEU A 11 17.39 1.08 4.49
N ARG A 12 18.43 1.38 5.28
CA ARG A 12 19.26 2.58 5.04
C ARG A 12 20.00 2.51 3.71
N GLU A 13 20.56 1.34 3.36
CA GLU A 13 21.24 1.16 2.07
C GLU A 13 20.26 1.27 0.91
N LEU A 14 19.06 0.68 1.02
CA LEU A 14 18.02 0.76 0.01
C LEU A 14 17.57 2.21 -0.22
N SER A 15 17.32 2.95 0.87
CA SER A 15 16.99 4.38 0.80
C SER A 15 18.11 5.20 0.15
N SER A 16 19.37 4.93 0.52
CA SER A 16 20.52 5.63 -0.08
C SER A 16 20.62 5.38 -1.58
N ARG A 17 20.41 4.13 -2.04
CA ARG A 17 20.39 3.81 -3.48
C ARG A 17 19.28 4.56 -4.21
N ALA A 18 18.06 4.60 -3.65
CA ALA A 18 16.95 5.33 -4.23
C ALA A 18 17.25 6.82 -4.40
N TRP A 19 17.86 7.45 -3.40
CA TRP A 19 18.26 8.87 -3.48
C TRP A 19 19.43 9.11 -4.44
N MET A 20 20.39 8.22 -4.52
CA MET A 20 21.50 8.32 -5.48
C MET A 20 21.02 8.21 -6.94
N ASN A 21 19.91 7.55 -7.17
CA ASN A 21 19.29 7.37 -8.49
C ASN A 21 18.02 8.22 -8.65
N SER A 22 17.84 9.27 -7.82
CA SER A 22 16.71 10.16 -7.92
C SER A 22 16.68 10.92 -9.26
N TYR A 23 15.49 11.25 -9.71
CA TYR A 23 15.26 12.02 -10.93
C TYR A 23 14.15 13.04 -10.72
N PHE A 24 14.11 14.08 -11.55
CA PHE A 24 13.03 15.07 -11.51
C PHE A 24 11.90 14.68 -12.46
N ASP A 25 10.68 14.64 -11.94
CA ASP A 25 9.46 14.48 -12.71
C ASP A 25 8.45 15.56 -12.29
N ARG A 26 7.97 16.34 -13.27
CA ARG A 26 6.96 17.42 -13.07
C ARG A 26 7.31 18.37 -11.91
N GLY A 27 8.59 18.75 -11.80
CA GLY A 27 9.09 19.67 -10.78
C GLY A 27 9.27 19.06 -9.38
N MET A 28 9.10 17.76 -9.24
CA MET A 28 9.37 17.03 -7.98
C MET A 28 10.50 16.03 -8.16
N GLU A 29 11.38 15.97 -7.18
CA GLU A 29 12.41 14.93 -7.13
C GLU A 29 11.77 13.60 -6.69
N ARG A 30 12.07 12.55 -7.45
CA ARG A 30 11.57 11.19 -7.23
C ARG A 30 12.73 10.28 -6.86
N ALA A 31 12.72 9.76 -5.65
CA ALA A 31 13.64 8.72 -5.18
C ALA A 31 12.90 7.37 -5.20
N VAL A 32 13.14 6.56 -6.23
CA VAL A 32 12.43 5.29 -6.45
C VAL A 32 13.32 4.11 -6.15
N THR A 33 12.75 3.11 -5.50
CA THR A 33 13.37 1.79 -5.33
C THR A 33 12.94 0.91 -6.50
N THR A 34 13.91 0.35 -7.24
CA THR A 34 13.61 -0.61 -8.30
C THR A 34 13.48 -2.03 -7.74
N TYR A 35 12.80 -2.91 -8.47
CA TYR A 35 12.75 -4.34 -8.14
C TYR A 35 14.14 -4.98 -8.05
N LYS A 36 15.07 -4.54 -8.91
CA LYS A 36 16.45 -4.98 -8.89
C LYS A 36 17.14 -4.59 -7.58
N ASP A 37 17.03 -3.33 -7.16
CA ASP A 37 17.64 -2.87 -5.92
C ASP A 37 17.07 -3.60 -4.71
N LEU A 38 15.73 -3.79 -4.68
CA LEU A 38 15.07 -4.54 -3.63
C LEU A 38 15.58 -5.99 -3.57
N TYR A 39 15.64 -6.65 -4.72
CA TYR A 39 16.17 -8.02 -4.82
C TYR A 39 17.61 -8.12 -4.30
N GLU A 40 18.51 -7.26 -4.78
CA GLU A 40 19.92 -7.27 -4.37
C GLU A 40 20.08 -7.01 -2.86
N ILE A 41 19.30 -6.10 -2.29
CA ILE A 41 19.35 -5.79 -0.86
C ILE A 41 18.85 -6.97 -0.02
N VAL A 42 17.75 -7.60 -0.42
CA VAL A 42 17.22 -8.76 0.33
C VAL A 42 18.19 -9.95 0.25
N GLN A 43 18.81 -10.18 -0.91
CA GLN A 43 19.85 -11.22 -1.06
C GLN A 43 21.09 -10.92 -0.20
N LYS A 44 21.49 -9.66 -0.10
CA LYS A 44 22.64 -9.23 0.72
C LYS A 44 22.37 -9.34 2.22
N TYR A 45 21.11 -9.15 2.64
CA TYR A 45 20.68 -9.13 4.03
C TYR A 45 19.50 -10.10 4.26
N PRO A 46 19.71 -11.42 4.08
CA PRO A 46 18.62 -12.39 4.11
C PRO A 46 17.91 -12.44 5.47
N ASN A 47 16.61 -12.74 5.45
CA ASN A 47 15.76 -12.91 6.62
C ASN A 47 15.74 -11.73 7.60
N SER A 48 16.00 -10.53 7.13
CA SER A 48 16.13 -9.33 7.96
C SER A 48 15.01 -8.31 7.79
N LEU A 49 14.15 -8.48 6.78
CA LEU A 49 13.08 -7.57 6.41
C LEU A 49 11.72 -8.29 6.40
N ILE A 50 10.67 -7.54 6.73
CA ILE A 50 9.27 -7.87 6.50
C ILE A 50 8.75 -6.91 5.44
N ALA A 51 7.94 -7.39 4.50
CA ALA A 51 7.29 -6.58 3.48
C ALA A 51 5.77 -6.63 3.62
N SER A 52 5.11 -5.51 3.36
CA SER A 52 3.66 -5.43 3.16
C SER A 52 3.34 -4.69 1.87
N THR A 53 2.11 -4.85 1.37
CA THR A 53 1.66 -4.23 0.12
C THR A 53 1.33 -2.75 0.25
N ALA A 54 1.48 -2.19 1.46
CA ALA A 54 1.18 -0.81 1.80
C ALA A 54 -0.30 -0.42 1.57
N CYS A 55 -0.58 0.89 1.52
CA CYS A 55 -1.91 1.48 1.47
C CYS A 55 -2.54 1.44 0.06
N LEU A 56 -3.63 2.17 -0.12
CA LEU A 56 -4.36 2.28 -1.39
C LEU A 56 -3.48 2.79 -2.55
N GLY A 57 -2.47 3.61 -2.26
CA GLY A 57 -1.46 4.05 -3.23
C GLY A 57 -0.35 3.04 -3.51
N GLY A 58 -0.33 1.89 -2.83
CA GLY A 58 0.62 0.80 -3.07
C GLY A 58 0.42 0.12 -4.42
N GLU A 59 1.44 -0.60 -4.89
CA GLU A 59 1.41 -1.22 -6.22
C GLU A 59 0.28 -2.22 -6.39
N LEU A 60 0.06 -3.11 -5.42
CA LEU A 60 -1.02 -4.10 -5.49
C LEU A 60 -2.39 -3.45 -5.55
N SER A 61 -2.66 -2.49 -4.66
CA SER A 61 -3.93 -1.76 -4.62
C SER A 61 -4.17 -0.96 -5.89
N THR A 62 -3.12 -0.36 -6.47
CA THR A 62 -3.18 0.34 -7.75
C THR A 62 -3.54 -0.62 -8.90
N CYS A 63 -2.92 -1.80 -8.96
CA CYS A 63 -3.25 -2.82 -9.96
C CYS A 63 -4.71 -3.30 -9.82
N VAL A 64 -5.17 -3.52 -8.59
CA VAL A 64 -6.56 -3.90 -8.30
C VAL A 64 -7.53 -2.81 -8.75
N SER A 65 -7.28 -1.55 -8.42
CA SER A 65 -8.15 -0.42 -8.80
C SER A 65 -8.25 -0.27 -10.32
N ASN A 66 -7.13 -0.39 -11.03
CA ASN A 66 -7.12 -0.34 -12.49
C ASN A 66 -7.84 -1.54 -13.12
N MET A 67 -7.65 -2.74 -12.58
CA MET A 67 -8.36 -3.95 -13.02
C MET A 67 -9.88 -3.76 -12.88
N LEU A 68 -10.35 -3.24 -11.74
CA LEU A 68 -11.76 -2.95 -11.50
C LEU A 68 -12.30 -1.85 -12.44
N THR A 69 -11.49 -0.85 -12.76
CA THR A 69 -11.87 0.19 -13.73
C THR A 69 -12.08 -0.42 -15.12
N CYS A 70 -11.17 -1.29 -15.57
CA CYS A 70 -11.33 -2.02 -16.83
C CYS A 70 -12.60 -2.91 -16.83
N GLU A 71 -12.89 -3.58 -15.69
CA GLU A 71 -14.09 -4.40 -15.54
C GLU A 71 -15.37 -3.57 -15.69
N ASN A 72 -15.43 -2.39 -15.09
CA ASN A 72 -16.59 -1.49 -15.16
C ASN A 72 -16.88 -0.96 -16.57
N VAL A 73 -15.86 -0.84 -17.42
CA VAL A 73 -16.01 -0.38 -18.82
C VAL A 73 -15.96 -1.53 -19.84
N ASN A 74 -15.99 -2.79 -19.36
CA ASN A 74 -15.91 -4.00 -20.20
C ASN A 74 -14.63 -4.11 -21.05
N ASP A 75 -13.53 -3.54 -20.58
CA ASP A 75 -12.21 -3.70 -21.18
C ASP A 75 -11.55 -5.01 -20.70
N TYR A 76 -11.82 -6.08 -21.41
CA TYR A 76 -11.34 -7.42 -21.06
C TYR A 76 -9.83 -7.58 -21.25
N GLU A 77 -9.24 -6.90 -22.22
CA GLU A 77 -7.80 -6.95 -22.49
C GLU A 77 -7.04 -6.22 -21.39
N GLY A 78 -7.39 -4.98 -21.09
CA GLY A 78 -6.78 -4.22 -19.99
C GLY A 78 -6.97 -4.89 -18.65
N ARG A 79 -8.15 -5.48 -18.36
CA ARG A 79 -8.39 -6.28 -17.17
C ARG A 79 -7.41 -7.45 -17.05
N SER A 80 -7.18 -8.18 -18.16
CA SER A 80 -6.25 -9.32 -18.17
C SER A 80 -4.81 -8.88 -17.94
N GLU A 81 -4.38 -7.76 -18.50
CA GLU A 81 -3.06 -7.19 -18.25
C GLU A 81 -2.84 -6.82 -16.78
N TRP A 82 -3.81 -6.15 -16.17
CA TRP A 82 -3.72 -5.79 -14.75
C TRP A 82 -3.75 -7.02 -13.84
N TYR A 83 -4.54 -8.03 -14.18
CA TYR A 83 -4.54 -9.31 -13.46
C TYR A 83 -3.17 -10.00 -13.53
N GLN A 84 -2.53 -10.01 -14.71
CA GLN A 84 -1.18 -10.56 -14.84
C GLN A 84 -0.16 -9.80 -13.98
N ARG A 85 -0.24 -8.47 -13.93
CA ARG A 85 0.63 -7.67 -13.05
C ARG A 85 0.45 -8.01 -11.57
N ILE A 86 -0.78 -8.27 -11.13
CA ILE A 86 -1.06 -8.73 -9.77
C ILE A 86 -0.33 -10.06 -9.49
N ILE A 87 -0.44 -11.01 -10.42
CA ILE A 87 0.23 -12.32 -10.31
C ILE A 87 1.75 -12.14 -10.21
N ASP A 88 2.32 -11.35 -11.11
CA ASP A 88 3.76 -11.11 -11.18
C ASP A 88 4.29 -10.45 -9.90
N PHE A 89 3.61 -9.41 -9.42
CA PHE A 89 3.95 -8.72 -8.18
C PHE A 89 3.94 -9.64 -6.96
N ILE A 90 2.85 -10.40 -6.77
CA ILE A 90 2.73 -11.31 -5.63
C ILE A 90 3.76 -12.43 -5.72
N THR A 91 3.97 -12.99 -6.91
CA THR A 91 4.97 -14.04 -7.13
C THR A 91 6.37 -13.52 -6.81
N PHE A 92 6.71 -12.31 -7.27
CA PHE A 92 7.98 -11.67 -6.94
C PHE A 92 8.15 -11.51 -5.43
N CYS A 93 7.17 -10.92 -4.75
CA CYS A 93 7.23 -10.68 -3.31
C CYS A 93 7.31 -11.96 -2.50
N LYS A 94 6.52 -12.99 -2.83
CA LYS A 94 6.58 -14.30 -2.16
C LYS A 94 7.94 -14.97 -2.34
N ASN A 95 8.49 -14.95 -3.54
CA ASN A 95 9.82 -15.52 -3.79
C ASN A 95 10.93 -14.77 -3.07
N LEU A 96 10.74 -13.47 -2.80
CA LEU A 96 11.76 -12.62 -2.18
C LEU A 96 11.70 -12.63 -0.65
N PHE A 97 10.50 -12.67 -0.06
CA PHE A 97 10.27 -12.51 1.38
C PHE A 97 9.71 -13.74 2.08
N ASP A 98 9.24 -14.74 1.30
CA ASP A 98 8.63 -15.98 1.81
C ASP A 98 7.51 -15.69 2.85
N ASP A 99 7.63 -16.24 4.06
CA ASP A 99 6.68 -16.04 5.17
C ASP A 99 6.68 -14.61 5.75
N ASP A 100 7.62 -13.77 5.37
CA ASP A 100 7.73 -12.36 5.79
C ASP A 100 7.02 -11.37 4.83
N PHE A 101 6.18 -11.88 3.91
CA PHE A 101 5.36 -11.05 3.01
C PHE A 101 3.89 -11.07 3.43
N TYR A 102 3.28 -9.88 3.50
CA TYR A 102 1.90 -9.67 3.95
C TYR A 102 1.11 -8.81 2.96
N ILE A 103 -0.15 -9.15 2.76
CA ILE A 103 -1.11 -8.26 2.10
C ILE A 103 -1.73 -7.35 3.17
N GLU A 104 -1.66 -6.03 2.95
CA GLU A 104 -2.14 -5.03 3.88
C GLU A 104 -3.53 -4.51 3.49
N CYS A 105 -4.48 -4.50 4.44
CA CYS A 105 -5.78 -3.87 4.33
C CYS A 105 -5.87 -2.68 5.26
N ALA A 106 -6.56 -1.62 4.84
CA ALA A 106 -6.78 -0.45 5.67
C ALA A 106 -8.21 -0.42 6.27
N PRO A 107 -8.37 -0.06 7.55
CA PRO A 107 -9.66 0.04 8.22
C PRO A 107 -10.33 1.37 7.89
N ALA A 108 -10.92 1.49 6.70
CA ALA A 108 -11.60 2.69 6.24
C ALA A 108 -12.94 2.35 5.57
N GLN A 109 -13.92 3.23 5.72
CA GLN A 109 -15.27 3.06 5.18
C GLN A 109 -15.47 3.80 3.84
N SER A 110 -14.41 4.36 3.24
CA SER A 110 -14.51 4.93 1.91
C SER A 110 -14.83 3.83 0.89
N ARG A 111 -15.68 4.14 -0.09
CA ARG A 111 -16.13 3.17 -1.10
C ARG A 111 -14.96 2.49 -1.83
N ASP A 112 -13.94 3.27 -2.17
CA ASP A 112 -12.79 2.75 -2.90
C ASP A 112 -11.98 1.79 -2.02
N GLN A 113 -11.75 2.13 -0.74
CA GLN A 113 -11.03 1.25 0.17
C GLN A 113 -11.79 -0.06 0.44
N ILE A 114 -13.11 0.01 0.66
CA ILE A 114 -13.95 -1.17 0.84
C ILE A 114 -13.84 -2.09 -0.38
N THR A 115 -13.96 -1.52 -1.58
CA THR A 115 -13.92 -2.29 -2.84
C THR A 115 -12.56 -2.96 -3.04
N VAL A 116 -11.47 -2.23 -2.78
CA VAL A 116 -10.11 -2.76 -2.88
C VAL A 116 -9.86 -3.81 -1.80
N ASN A 117 -10.24 -3.57 -0.53
CA ASN A 117 -10.10 -4.54 0.56
C ASN A 117 -10.74 -5.89 0.22
N LYS A 118 -11.96 -5.90 -0.32
CA LYS A 118 -12.65 -7.13 -0.75
C LYS A 118 -11.80 -7.93 -1.75
N LYS A 119 -11.23 -7.26 -2.74
CA LYS A 119 -10.35 -7.90 -3.73
C LYS A 119 -9.02 -8.36 -3.13
N LEU A 120 -8.45 -7.59 -2.20
CA LEU A 120 -7.21 -7.97 -1.51
C LEU A 120 -7.42 -9.25 -0.67
N ILE A 121 -8.60 -9.42 -0.05
CA ILE A 121 -8.96 -10.63 0.68
C ILE A 121 -9.05 -11.84 -0.26
N ASP A 122 -9.73 -11.70 -1.41
CA ASP A 122 -9.82 -12.76 -2.41
C ASP A 122 -8.41 -13.18 -2.90
N ILE A 123 -7.56 -12.18 -3.17
CA ILE A 123 -6.18 -12.39 -3.62
C ILE A 123 -5.35 -13.06 -2.52
N ALA A 124 -5.45 -12.61 -1.28
CA ALA A 124 -4.74 -13.17 -0.14
C ALA A 124 -5.09 -14.66 0.05
N ASN A 125 -6.37 -14.98 -0.03
CA ASN A 125 -6.86 -16.36 0.08
C ASN A 125 -6.37 -17.23 -1.09
N PHE A 126 -6.45 -16.73 -2.32
CA PHE A 126 -6.02 -17.46 -3.51
C PHE A 126 -4.52 -17.76 -3.50
N PHE A 127 -3.70 -16.76 -3.20
CA PHE A 127 -2.24 -16.91 -3.18
C PHE A 127 -1.69 -17.42 -1.85
N LYS A 128 -2.55 -17.62 -0.84
CA LYS A 128 -2.17 -18.04 0.53
C LYS A 128 -1.12 -17.12 1.13
N VAL A 129 -1.35 -15.81 1.04
CA VAL A 129 -0.52 -14.78 1.67
C VAL A 129 -1.21 -14.31 2.94
N PRO A 130 -0.52 -14.27 4.09
CA PRO A 130 -1.11 -13.73 5.31
C PRO A 130 -1.45 -12.25 5.17
N MET A 131 -2.48 -11.81 5.91
CA MET A 131 -2.94 -10.43 5.89
C MET A 131 -2.54 -9.69 7.16
N VAL A 132 -2.38 -8.38 7.03
CA VAL A 132 -2.14 -7.45 8.14
C VAL A 132 -3.02 -6.21 7.96
N ILE A 133 -3.39 -5.60 9.07
CA ILE A 133 -4.13 -4.34 9.06
C ILE A 133 -3.14 -3.20 9.25
N GLY A 134 -3.13 -2.27 8.29
CA GLY A 134 -2.36 -1.03 8.34
C GLY A 134 -3.29 0.17 8.47
N SER A 135 -3.11 0.98 9.53
CA SER A 135 -3.96 2.15 9.76
C SER A 135 -3.69 3.30 8.79
N ASP A 136 -2.53 3.32 8.13
CA ASP A 136 -2.07 4.45 7.29
C ASP A 136 -2.29 5.82 7.96
N ALA A 137 -1.96 5.89 9.29
CA ALA A 137 -2.27 7.03 10.11
C ALA A 137 -1.43 8.25 9.73
N HIS A 138 -2.10 9.34 9.36
CA HIS A 138 -1.51 10.62 8.99
C HIS A 138 -1.65 11.67 10.11
N TYR A 139 -2.54 11.43 11.05
CA TYR A 139 -2.80 12.28 12.20
C TYR A 139 -3.31 11.46 13.40
N LEU A 140 -3.32 12.06 14.61
CA LEU A 140 -3.56 11.29 15.83
C LEU A 140 -5.04 11.06 16.14
N LYS A 141 -5.87 12.09 16.03
CA LYS A 141 -7.30 12.03 16.38
C LYS A 141 -8.14 12.42 15.17
N GLN A 142 -9.33 11.86 15.06
CA GLN A 142 -10.24 12.13 13.94
C GLN A 142 -10.46 13.64 13.69
N LEU A 143 -10.52 14.46 14.74
CA LEU A 143 -10.66 15.91 14.61
C LEU A 143 -9.42 16.61 14.03
N ASP A 144 -8.25 15.99 14.12
CA ASP A 144 -7.00 16.56 13.59
C ASP A 144 -6.97 16.54 12.05
N ARG A 145 -7.95 15.91 11.39
CA ARG A 145 -8.11 15.94 9.94
C ARG A 145 -8.14 17.36 9.38
N TYR A 146 -8.70 18.31 10.12
CA TYR A 146 -8.75 19.73 9.69
C TYR A 146 -7.35 20.36 9.67
N VAL A 147 -6.50 20.01 10.62
CA VAL A 147 -5.10 20.46 10.66
C VAL A 147 -4.32 19.84 9.51
N HIS A 148 -4.53 18.54 9.25
CA HIS A 148 -3.91 17.84 8.13
C HIS A 148 -4.35 18.43 6.78
N LYS A 149 -5.64 18.74 6.60
CA LYS A 149 -6.18 19.41 5.42
C LYS A 149 -5.53 20.80 5.22
N ALA A 150 -5.44 21.59 6.28
CA ALA A 150 -4.78 22.90 6.22
C ALA A 150 -3.31 22.77 5.80
N TYR A 151 -2.59 21.78 6.33
CA TYR A 151 -1.21 21.48 5.92
C TYR A 151 -1.10 21.11 4.44
N LEU A 152 -1.96 20.23 3.93
CA LEU A 152 -1.95 19.83 2.52
C LEU A 152 -2.24 20.99 1.58
N ASN A 153 -3.17 21.88 1.96
CA ASN A 153 -3.56 23.04 1.17
C ASN A 153 -2.54 24.21 1.25
N SER A 154 -1.68 24.22 2.27
CA SER A 154 -0.62 25.25 2.42
C SER A 154 0.42 25.24 1.30
N LYS A 155 0.49 24.17 0.50
CA LYS A 155 1.45 24.00 -0.61
C LYS A 155 0.90 24.41 -1.98
N GLY A 156 -0.12 25.27 -2.04
CA GLY A 156 -0.53 25.95 -3.29
C GLY A 156 -1.46 25.18 -4.20
N GLY A 157 -2.47 24.54 -3.66
CA GLY A 157 -3.57 23.93 -4.42
C GLY A 157 -4.67 23.45 -3.48
N GLU A 158 -5.92 23.77 -3.76
CA GLU A 158 -7.03 23.08 -3.12
C GLU A 158 -6.97 21.61 -3.55
N ARG A 159 -6.68 20.73 -2.58
CA ARG A 159 -6.83 19.31 -2.76
C ARG A 159 -8.18 18.93 -2.13
N GLU A 160 -9.08 18.36 -2.91
CA GLU A 160 -10.24 17.64 -2.36
C GLU A 160 -9.72 16.39 -1.67
N VAL A 161 -9.48 16.50 -0.36
CA VAL A 161 -8.84 15.44 0.44
C VAL A 161 -9.76 14.93 1.53
N ASP A 162 -11.02 15.38 1.59
CA ASP A 162 -11.89 15.13 2.74
C ASP A 162 -12.24 13.64 2.90
N ASP A 163 -12.58 12.95 1.84
CA ASP A 163 -13.03 11.56 1.92
C ASP A 163 -11.88 10.55 2.04
N PHE A 164 -10.76 10.84 1.39
CA PHE A 164 -9.63 9.90 1.36
C PHE A 164 -8.95 9.76 2.73
N TYR A 165 -8.75 10.89 3.44
CA TYR A 165 -8.04 10.90 4.73
C TYR A 165 -8.95 10.84 5.96
N GLU A 166 -10.26 10.67 5.79
CA GLU A 166 -11.21 10.68 6.91
C GLU A 166 -10.88 9.62 7.96
N TYR A 167 -10.40 8.47 7.52
CA TYR A 167 -10.06 7.33 8.37
C TYR A 167 -8.56 7.19 8.66
N SER A 168 -7.72 8.14 8.20
CA SER A 168 -6.26 8.08 8.36
C SER A 168 -5.79 8.66 9.71
N TYR A 169 -6.51 8.39 10.78
CA TYR A 169 -6.09 8.69 12.15
C TYR A 169 -5.64 7.44 12.89
N LEU A 170 -4.99 7.61 14.03
CA LEU A 170 -4.58 6.48 14.87
C LEU A 170 -5.81 5.90 15.58
N GLN A 171 -6.39 4.88 14.96
CA GLN A 171 -7.62 4.22 15.43
C GLN A 171 -7.32 3.30 16.62
N SER A 172 -8.29 3.15 17.53
CA SER A 172 -8.30 2.10 18.53
C SER A 172 -8.61 0.74 17.90
N GLU A 173 -8.40 -0.35 18.65
CA GLU A 173 -8.73 -1.69 18.19
C GLU A 173 -10.21 -1.84 17.85
N GLU A 174 -11.09 -1.25 18.68
CA GLU A 174 -12.54 -1.27 18.48
C GLU A 174 -12.93 -0.54 17.19
N GLU A 175 -12.36 0.64 16.95
CA GLU A 175 -12.59 1.43 15.72
C GLU A 175 -12.09 0.68 14.47
N VAL A 176 -10.94 0.02 14.56
CA VAL A 176 -10.42 -0.82 13.47
C VAL A 176 -11.39 -1.95 13.14
N ILE A 177 -11.88 -2.66 14.16
CA ILE A 177 -12.85 -3.77 13.98
C ILE A 177 -14.12 -3.24 13.37
N GLU A 178 -14.70 -2.14 13.87
CA GLU A 178 -15.93 -1.53 13.35
C GLU A 178 -15.76 -1.11 11.89
N ASN A 179 -14.66 -0.44 11.56
CA ASN A 179 -14.39 0.03 10.19
C ASN A 179 -14.14 -1.13 9.21
N LEU A 180 -13.56 -2.24 9.67
CA LEU A 180 -13.40 -3.43 8.83
C LEU A 180 -14.71 -4.20 8.65
N GLN A 181 -15.56 -4.29 9.69
CA GLN A 181 -16.86 -4.93 9.57
C GLN A 181 -17.72 -4.28 8.50
N ALA A 182 -17.68 -2.94 8.36
CA ALA A 182 -18.34 -2.24 7.27
C ALA A 182 -17.84 -2.68 5.87
N SER A 183 -16.58 -3.13 5.76
CA SER A 183 -16.03 -3.68 4.52
C SER A 183 -16.55 -5.08 4.18
N TYR A 184 -17.12 -5.82 5.15
CA TYR A 184 -17.61 -7.19 4.98
C TYR A 184 -19.13 -7.32 4.93
N LEU A 185 -19.88 -6.31 5.38
CA LEU A 185 -21.32 -6.40 5.55
C LEU A 185 -22.15 -6.06 4.31
N ASP A 186 -21.52 -5.60 3.23
CA ASP A 186 -22.18 -5.32 1.94
C ASP A 186 -22.07 -6.49 0.93
N THR A 187 -22.16 -7.73 1.42
CA THR A 187 -22.22 -8.92 0.55
C THR A 187 -23.62 -9.44 0.39
#